data_f902129eb8701213cce770eaf768d30c
#
_entry.id   f902129eb8701213cce770eaf768d30c
#
_cell.length_a   1.000
_cell.length_b   1.000
_cell.length_c   1.000
_cell.angle_alpha   90.00
_cell.angle_beta   90.00
_cell.angle_gamma   90.00
#
_symmetry.space_group_name_H-M   'P 1'
#
loop_
_entity.id
_entity.type
_entity.pdbx_description
1 polymer ?
#
loop_
_entity_poly.entity_id
_entity_poly.type
_entity_poly.pdbx_seq_one_letter_code
_entity_poly.pdbx_strand_id
1 'polypeptide(L)'
;GSFNFDEVATSASWIAEIEGHHEDEEEDEEDEHHGHEEDEHHHGHHHHHHHHGLENEESGEALEYNIQTFVYYARKPFDINFFDDFVARQWPKQIIRCKGLCYFKNEKDICYVFEQAGKQVSLRNAGQWYATMPQFQLREFLENNPKVKADWEEPYGDRMQKLVFIGQDLDKEGITKALDKCLTEF
;
A
#
# COMPACT_ATOMS: atom_id res chain seq x y z
N GLY A 1 -28.45 -4.60 -8.44
CA GLY A 1 -27.23 -4.24 -9.12
C GLY A 1 -26.20 -5.33 -8.85
N SER A 2 -25.59 -5.88 -9.88
CA SER A 2 -24.58 -6.89 -9.70
C SER A 2 -23.33 -6.25 -9.09
N PHE A 3 -22.84 -6.87 -8.06
CA PHE A 3 -21.58 -6.55 -7.41
C PHE A 3 -20.41 -6.76 -8.41
N ASN A 4 -19.60 -5.76 -8.63
CA ASN A 4 -18.41 -5.92 -9.46
C ASN A 4 -17.20 -6.27 -8.58
N PHE A 5 -17.07 -7.55 -8.23
CA PHE A 5 -15.99 -8.08 -7.40
C PHE A 5 -14.59 -7.85 -8.00
N ASP A 6 -14.49 -7.84 -9.31
CA ASP A 6 -13.19 -7.71 -10.00
C ASP A 6 -12.56 -6.32 -9.82
N GLU A 7 -13.37 -5.29 -9.66
CA GLU A 7 -12.88 -3.91 -9.53
C GLU A 7 -12.35 -3.62 -8.11
N VAL A 8 -12.96 -4.22 -7.08
CA VAL A 8 -12.49 -4.13 -5.69
C VAL A 8 -11.27 -5.04 -5.49
N ALA A 9 -11.28 -6.24 -6.06
CA ALA A 9 -10.17 -7.18 -6.03
C ALA A 9 -8.91 -6.62 -6.70
N THR A 10 -9.04 -5.94 -7.86
CA THR A 10 -7.91 -5.29 -8.55
C THR A 10 -7.33 -4.11 -7.75
N SER A 11 -8.16 -3.36 -7.03
CA SER A 11 -7.68 -2.27 -6.18
C SER A 11 -6.97 -2.79 -4.93
N ALA A 12 -7.45 -3.90 -4.35
CA ALA A 12 -6.83 -4.56 -3.21
C ALA A 12 -5.55 -5.32 -3.59
N SER A 13 -5.50 -5.96 -4.77
CA SER A 13 -4.32 -6.68 -5.25
C SER A 13 -3.13 -5.75 -5.49
N TRP A 14 -3.37 -4.53 -5.98
CA TRP A 14 -2.33 -3.53 -6.16
C TRP A 14 -1.70 -3.09 -4.82
N ILE A 15 -2.51 -2.97 -3.77
CA ILE A 15 -2.03 -2.66 -2.41
C ILE A 15 -1.19 -3.82 -1.85
N ALA A 16 -1.67 -5.07 -2.04
CA ALA A 16 -0.95 -6.27 -1.63
C ALA A 16 0.37 -6.46 -2.39
N GLU A 17 0.43 -6.06 -3.65
CA GLU A 17 1.65 -6.12 -4.47
C GLU A 17 2.74 -5.18 -3.96
N ILE A 18 2.37 -3.98 -3.49
CA ILE A 18 3.31 -3.05 -2.86
C ILE A 18 3.77 -3.55 -1.49
N GLU A 19 2.88 -4.13 -0.69
CA GLU A 19 3.22 -4.70 0.63
C GLU A 19 4.14 -5.93 0.49
N GLY A 20 3.91 -6.80 -0.52
CA GLY A 20 4.72 -7.98 -0.79
C GLY A 20 6.17 -7.65 -1.17
N HIS A 21 6.41 -6.54 -1.85
CA HIS A 21 7.77 -6.09 -2.17
C HIS A 21 8.55 -5.56 -0.96
N HIS A 22 7.88 -5.16 0.13
CA HIS A 22 8.55 -4.73 1.35
C HIS A 22 8.94 -5.88 2.29
N GLU A 23 8.23 -7.02 2.22
CA GLU A 23 8.54 -8.20 3.04
C GLU A 23 9.73 -8.99 2.48
N ASP A 24 9.95 -8.96 1.15
CA ASP A 24 11.05 -9.66 0.49
C ASP A 24 12.41 -8.97 0.64
N GLU A 25 12.45 -7.68 1.04
CA GLU A 25 13.71 -6.93 1.24
C GLU A 25 14.31 -7.09 2.66
N GLU A 26 13.57 -7.64 3.62
CA GLU A 26 14.08 -7.81 5.01
C GLU A 26 14.63 -9.22 5.33
N GLU A 27 14.52 -10.22 4.43
CA GLU A 27 14.95 -11.59 4.71
C GLU A 27 16.32 -12.01 4.14
N ASP A 28 17.06 -11.15 3.41
CA ASP A 28 18.34 -11.52 2.76
C ASP A 28 19.61 -11.08 3.51
N GLU A 29 19.58 -10.84 4.81
CA GLU A 29 20.80 -10.66 5.61
C GLU A 29 20.91 -11.70 6.74
N GLU A 30 21.12 -12.99 6.43
CA GLU A 30 21.94 -13.89 7.30
C GLU A 30 22.27 -15.20 6.60
N ASP A 31 23.57 -15.57 6.72
CA ASP A 31 24.19 -16.87 6.48
C ASP A 31 24.50 -17.24 4.99
N GLU A 32 25.74 -17.54 4.66
CA GLU A 32 26.70 -18.43 5.28
C GLU A 32 28.10 -18.38 4.67
N HIS A 33 29.08 -18.46 5.52
CA HIS A 33 30.43 -18.96 5.24
C HIS A 33 30.40 -20.49 5.12
N HIS A 34 30.92 -21.05 4.01
CA HIS A 34 31.74 -22.26 4.07
C HIS A 34 32.61 -22.39 2.83
N GLY A 35 33.90 -22.47 3.11
CA GLY A 35 34.95 -22.75 2.17
C GLY A 35 35.01 -24.21 1.72
N HIS A 36 35.62 -24.43 0.58
CA HIS A 36 36.53 -25.57 0.38
C HIS A 36 37.46 -25.31 -0.82
N GLU A 37 38.64 -25.76 -0.61
CA GLU A 37 39.92 -25.67 -1.27
C GLU A 37 40.01 -26.40 -2.63
N GLU A 38 40.95 -25.85 -3.44
CA GLU A 38 41.93 -26.53 -4.33
C GLU A 38 41.42 -27.19 -5.63
N ASP A 39 41.89 -26.70 -6.78
CA ASP A 39 43.09 -27.22 -7.48
C ASP A 39 43.40 -26.46 -8.78
N GLU A 40 44.71 -26.46 -9.05
CA GLU A 40 45.48 -25.78 -10.08
C GLU A 40 45.13 -26.16 -11.55
N HIS A 41 45.34 -25.25 -12.52
CA HIS A 41 46.33 -25.28 -13.60
C HIS A 41 46.08 -24.25 -14.73
N HIS A 42 47.13 -23.39 -14.91
CA HIS A 42 47.75 -22.83 -16.12
C HIS A 42 46.97 -22.41 -17.38
N HIS A 43 47.23 -21.22 -17.77
CA HIS A 43 47.82 -20.62 -18.96
C HIS A 43 47.14 -19.32 -19.40
N GLY A 44 47.99 -18.31 -19.51
CA GLY A 44 47.75 -16.94 -19.87
C GLY A 44 47.34 -16.70 -21.32
N HIS A 45 46.78 -15.54 -21.51
CA HIS A 45 47.12 -14.61 -22.59
C HIS A 45 46.46 -13.24 -22.33
N HIS A 46 47.28 -12.22 -22.41
CA HIS A 46 46.95 -10.81 -22.40
C HIS A 46 45.97 -10.44 -23.52
N HIS A 47 44.89 -9.72 -23.19
CA HIS A 47 44.36 -8.67 -24.03
C HIS A 47 43.68 -7.59 -23.13
N HIS A 48 44.27 -6.39 -23.17
CA HIS A 48 43.65 -5.17 -22.70
C HIS A 48 42.42 -4.86 -23.54
N HIS A 49 41.24 -4.87 -22.93
CA HIS A 49 40.12 -4.10 -23.39
C HIS A 49 39.58 -3.30 -22.22
N HIS A 50 39.69 -1.98 -22.34
CA HIS A 50 38.96 -1.05 -21.55
C HIS A 50 37.46 -1.26 -21.83
N HIS A 51 36.73 -1.90 -20.92
CA HIS A 51 35.30 -1.78 -20.84
C HIS A 51 35.01 -0.79 -19.72
N HIS A 52 34.49 0.36 -20.13
CA HIS A 52 33.71 1.22 -19.25
C HIS A 52 32.59 0.35 -18.69
N GLY A 53 32.65 0.08 -17.40
CA GLY A 53 31.55 -0.50 -16.66
C GLY A 53 30.43 0.55 -16.66
N LEU A 54 29.32 0.19 -17.30
CA LEU A 54 28.04 0.80 -17.01
C LEU A 54 27.65 0.25 -15.65
N GLU A 55 28.07 0.94 -14.61
CA GLU A 55 27.57 0.72 -13.26
C GLU A 55 26.08 1.08 -13.28
N ASN A 56 25.28 0.21 -12.71
CA ASN A 56 23.85 0.39 -12.50
C ASN A 56 23.58 1.69 -11.73
N GLU A 57 23.32 2.77 -12.45
CA GLU A 57 22.94 4.06 -11.85
C GLU A 57 21.45 4.08 -11.42
N GLU A 58 20.67 3.06 -11.76
CA GLU A 58 19.22 3.08 -11.50
C GLU A 58 18.83 2.90 -10.02
N SER A 59 19.63 2.21 -9.22
CA SER A 59 19.39 2.11 -7.78
C SER A 59 19.89 3.32 -6.98
N GLY A 60 20.84 4.08 -7.53
CA GLY A 60 21.40 5.27 -6.90
C GLY A 60 20.47 6.48 -6.92
N GLU A 61 19.72 6.67 -8.01
CA GLU A 61 18.83 7.83 -8.17
C GLU A 61 17.63 7.81 -7.23
N ALA A 62 17.07 6.64 -6.92
CA ALA A 62 15.95 6.52 -5.98
C ALA A 62 16.37 6.89 -4.54
N LEU A 63 17.58 6.55 -4.15
CA LEU A 63 18.16 6.93 -2.85
C LEU A 63 18.56 8.41 -2.79
N GLU A 64 18.96 9.00 -3.91
CA GLU A 64 19.36 10.41 -3.98
C GLU A 64 18.15 11.36 -3.78
N TYR A 65 16.93 10.94 -4.18
CA TYR A 65 15.73 11.74 -4.05
C TYR A 65 14.92 11.47 -2.77
N ASN A 66 15.38 10.58 -1.88
CA ASN A 66 14.71 10.24 -0.61
C ASN A 66 13.20 9.95 -0.79
N ILE A 67 12.87 9.13 -1.80
CA ILE A 67 11.49 8.69 -2.02
C ILE A 67 11.11 7.67 -0.95
N GLN A 68 9.98 7.91 -0.31
CA GLN A 68 9.44 7.11 0.79
C GLN A 68 8.03 6.65 0.47
N THR A 69 7.67 5.51 1.02
CA THR A 69 6.32 4.94 0.95
C THR A 69 5.88 4.53 2.35
N PHE A 70 4.63 4.77 2.69
CA PHE A 70 4.01 4.19 3.86
C PHE A 70 2.51 3.97 3.66
N VAL A 71 1.93 3.07 4.48
CA VAL A 71 0.50 2.78 4.49
C VAL A 71 -0.12 3.35 5.76
N TYR A 72 -1.18 4.16 5.57
CA TYR A 72 -2.07 4.53 6.67
C TYR A 72 -3.20 3.51 6.76
N TYR A 73 -3.45 3.02 7.97
CA TYR A 73 -4.48 2.04 8.25
C TYR A 73 -5.31 2.43 9.47
N ALA A 74 -6.63 2.38 9.34
CA ALA A 74 -7.58 2.56 10.43
C ALA A 74 -8.89 1.83 10.16
N ARG A 75 -9.61 1.46 11.21
CA ARG A 75 -10.93 0.81 11.09
C ARG A 75 -12.09 1.79 11.18
N LYS A 76 -11.98 2.83 11.98
CA LYS A 76 -13.04 3.84 12.12
C LYS A 76 -13.33 4.56 10.80
N PRO A 77 -14.60 4.96 10.56
CA PRO A 77 -14.93 5.75 9.37
C PRO A 77 -14.33 7.15 9.42
N PHE A 78 -14.11 7.74 8.25
CA PHE A 78 -13.85 9.17 8.16
C PHE A 78 -15.15 9.99 8.25
N ASP A 79 -15.05 11.16 8.87
CA ASP A 79 -15.99 12.26 8.61
C ASP A 79 -15.61 12.91 7.29
N ILE A 80 -16.57 12.97 6.35
CA ILE A 80 -16.31 13.45 5.00
C ILE A 80 -15.88 14.92 4.98
N ASN A 81 -16.40 15.75 5.88
CA ASN A 81 -16.07 17.18 5.91
C ASN A 81 -14.64 17.42 6.40
N PHE A 82 -14.21 16.65 7.42
CA PHE A 82 -12.84 16.74 7.92
C PHE A 82 -11.83 16.18 6.91
N PHE A 83 -12.18 15.08 6.25
CA PHE A 83 -11.33 14.50 5.21
C PHE A 83 -11.22 15.43 3.99
N ASP A 84 -12.33 16.03 3.54
CA ASP A 84 -12.33 16.99 2.43
C ASP A 84 -11.50 18.24 2.77
N ASP A 85 -11.66 18.77 3.98
CA ASP A 85 -10.84 19.92 4.44
C ASP A 85 -9.35 19.60 4.48
N PHE A 86 -8.99 18.39 4.97
CA PHE A 86 -7.61 17.93 4.95
C PHE A 86 -7.05 17.85 3.53
N VAL A 87 -7.78 17.22 2.61
CA VAL A 87 -7.37 17.05 1.20
C VAL A 87 -7.28 18.39 0.49
N ALA A 88 -8.26 19.28 0.69
CA ALA A 88 -8.34 20.54 -0.04
C ALA A 88 -7.38 21.62 0.47
N ARG A 89 -7.09 21.64 1.78
CA ARG A 89 -6.39 22.78 2.42
C ARG A 89 -5.12 22.42 3.16
N GLN A 90 -4.98 21.18 3.62
CA GLN A 90 -3.90 20.76 4.53
C GLN A 90 -3.00 19.69 3.92
N TRP A 91 -3.23 19.32 2.65
CA TRP A 91 -2.48 18.24 1.98
C TRP A 91 -0.99 18.58 1.88
N PRO A 92 -0.10 17.74 2.44
CA PRO A 92 1.33 17.98 2.40
C PRO A 92 1.89 17.95 0.97
N LYS A 93 2.71 18.95 0.65
CA LYS A 93 3.33 19.06 -0.69
C LYS A 93 4.31 17.95 -1.01
N GLN A 94 4.84 17.31 0.02
CA GLN A 94 5.77 16.18 -0.07
C GLN A 94 5.11 14.91 -0.61
N ILE A 95 3.77 14.81 -0.55
CA ILE A 95 3.05 13.69 -1.11
C ILE A 95 2.97 13.83 -2.62
N ILE A 96 3.66 12.93 -3.34
CA ILE A 96 3.64 12.87 -4.81
C ILE A 96 2.40 12.13 -5.27
N ARG A 97 2.07 11.02 -4.58
CA ARG A 97 0.93 10.18 -4.90
C ARG A 97 0.34 9.56 -3.64
N CYS A 98 -0.98 9.44 -3.65
CA CYS A 98 -1.72 8.65 -2.66
C CYS A 98 -2.80 7.84 -3.38
N LYS A 99 -2.96 6.58 -2.99
CA LYS A 99 -4.06 5.73 -3.48
C LYS A 99 -4.48 4.75 -2.39
N GLY A 100 -5.76 4.45 -2.36
CA GLY A 100 -6.25 3.38 -1.48
C GLY A 100 -7.74 3.38 -1.27
N LEU A 101 -8.16 2.55 -0.32
CA LEU A 101 -9.56 2.37 0.06
C LEU A 101 -9.92 3.27 1.23
N CYS A 102 -11.10 3.83 1.20
CA CYS A 102 -11.67 4.56 2.32
C CYS A 102 -13.19 4.43 2.37
N TYR A 103 -13.77 4.78 3.51
CA TYR A 103 -15.21 4.86 3.69
C TYR A 103 -15.57 5.96 4.70
N PHE A 104 -16.83 6.41 4.65
CA PHE A 104 -17.32 7.53 5.41
C PHE A 104 -18.48 7.14 6.32
N LYS A 105 -18.63 7.83 7.46
CA LYS A 105 -19.66 7.56 8.45
C LYS A 105 -21.08 7.55 7.88
N ASN A 106 -21.40 8.48 6.99
CA ASN A 106 -22.75 8.64 6.45
C ASN A 106 -23.08 7.62 5.35
N GLU A 107 -22.07 6.93 4.82
CA GLU A 107 -22.18 5.95 3.73
C GLU A 107 -21.34 4.71 4.03
N LYS A 108 -21.49 4.14 5.23
CA LYS A 108 -20.66 3.03 5.73
C LYS A 108 -20.66 1.77 4.86
N ASP A 109 -21.66 1.61 4.03
CA ASP A 109 -21.81 0.44 3.17
C ASP A 109 -21.03 0.56 1.87
N ILE A 110 -20.58 1.77 1.53
CA ILE A 110 -19.86 2.04 0.28
C ILE A 110 -18.36 2.06 0.51
N CYS A 111 -17.65 1.29 -0.31
CA CYS A 111 -16.20 1.34 -0.44
C CYS A 111 -15.84 2.38 -1.50
N TYR A 112 -14.96 3.32 -1.14
CA TYR A 112 -14.41 4.30 -2.07
C TYR A 112 -12.94 4.03 -2.35
N VAL A 113 -12.52 4.26 -3.59
CA VAL A 113 -11.11 4.39 -3.96
C VAL A 113 -10.78 5.87 -4.03
N PHE A 114 -9.86 6.29 -3.17
CA PHE A 114 -9.24 7.61 -3.20
C PHE A 114 -7.95 7.57 -4.01
N GLU A 115 -7.76 8.53 -4.88
CA GLU A 115 -6.53 8.71 -5.65
C GLU A 115 -6.12 10.18 -5.66
N GLN A 116 -4.84 10.43 -5.43
CA GLN A 116 -4.22 11.74 -5.61
C GLN A 116 -2.91 11.57 -6.39
N ALA A 117 -2.73 12.37 -7.42
CA ALA A 117 -1.50 12.45 -8.19
C ALA A 117 -1.24 13.94 -8.53
N GLY A 118 -0.20 14.51 -7.94
CA GLY A 118 0.07 15.95 -8.02
C GLY A 118 -1.12 16.75 -7.48
N LYS A 119 -1.70 17.61 -8.33
CA LYS A 119 -2.88 18.43 -7.97
C LYS A 119 -4.22 17.75 -8.27
N GLN A 120 -4.20 16.58 -8.90
CA GLN A 120 -5.43 15.87 -9.24
C GLN A 120 -5.85 14.98 -8.08
N VAL A 121 -7.12 15.05 -7.72
CA VAL A 121 -7.75 14.25 -6.68
C VAL A 121 -9.03 13.64 -7.25
N SER A 122 -9.24 12.37 -6.97
CA SER A 122 -10.49 11.68 -7.31
C SER A 122 -10.95 10.78 -6.16
N LEU A 123 -12.25 10.67 -6.03
CA LEU A 123 -12.92 9.75 -5.13
C LEU A 123 -13.96 8.97 -5.92
N ARG A 124 -13.77 7.67 -6.06
CA ARG A 124 -14.60 6.81 -6.91
C ARG A 124 -15.29 5.74 -6.08
N ASN A 125 -16.59 5.57 -6.27
CA ASN A 125 -17.33 4.45 -5.70
C ASN A 125 -16.83 3.13 -6.30
N ALA A 126 -16.32 2.23 -5.45
CA ALA A 126 -15.79 0.91 -5.83
C ALA A 126 -16.76 -0.24 -5.47
N GLY A 127 -17.95 0.06 -5.00
CA GLY A 127 -18.95 -0.94 -4.61
C GLY A 127 -19.23 -0.95 -3.12
N GLN A 128 -19.63 -2.11 -2.61
CA GLN A 128 -20.00 -2.28 -1.20
C GLN A 128 -19.02 -3.22 -0.49
N TRP A 129 -18.87 -3.03 0.81
CA TRP A 129 -18.11 -3.91 1.67
C TRP A 129 -18.78 -5.28 1.83
N TYR A 130 -18.01 -6.34 2.07
CA TYR A 130 -18.55 -7.68 2.34
C TYR A 130 -19.47 -7.70 3.57
N ALA A 131 -19.20 -6.84 4.55
CA ALA A 131 -20.02 -6.69 5.75
C ALA A 131 -21.48 -6.26 5.47
N THR A 132 -21.80 -5.84 4.25
CA THR A 132 -23.17 -5.52 3.82
C THR A 132 -23.97 -6.73 3.34
N MET A 133 -23.33 -7.88 3.20
CA MET A 133 -23.99 -9.11 2.81
C MET A 133 -25.04 -9.55 3.85
N PRO A 134 -26.16 -10.19 3.43
CA PRO A 134 -27.06 -10.87 4.35
C PRO A 134 -26.30 -11.90 5.20
N GLN A 135 -26.64 -11.99 6.50
CA GLN A 135 -25.88 -12.80 7.47
C GLN A 135 -25.66 -14.26 7.06
N PHE A 136 -26.65 -14.88 6.39
CA PHE A 136 -26.52 -16.27 5.96
C PHE A 136 -25.48 -16.43 4.83
N GLN A 137 -25.43 -15.48 3.90
CA GLN A 137 -24.44 -15.45 2.81
C GLN A 137 -23.06 -15.09 3.34
N LEU A 138 -22.99 -14.15 4.27
CA LEU A 138 -21.74 -13.71 4.88
C LEU A 138 -21.02 -14.85 5.61
N ARG A 139 -21.76 -15.69 6.33
CA ARG A 139 -21.19 -16.83 7.05
C ARG A 139 -20.52 -17.81 6.07
N GLU A 140 -21.24 -18.21 5.04
CA GLU A 140 -20.73 -19.11 4.01
C GLU A 140 -19.52 -18.47 3.27
N PHE A 141 -19.62 -17.18 2.95
CA PHE A 141 -18.54 -16.43 2.31
C PHE A 141 -17.27 -16.43 3.16
N LEU A 142 -17.36 -16.12 4.47
CA LEU A 142 -16.20 -16.09 5.36
C LEU A 142 -15.58 -17.47 5.60
N GLU A 143 -16.39 -18.55 5.60
CA GLU A 143 -15.87 -19.92 5.68
C GLU A 143 -15.04 -20.29 4.45
N ASN A 144 -15.44 -19.81 3.27
CA ASN A 144 -14.75 -20.05 2.01
C ASN A 144 -13.60 -19.05 1.71
N ASN A 145 -13.48 -17.97 2.50
CA ASN A 145 -12.48 -16.92 2.32
C ASN A 145 -11.69 -16.66 3.61
N PRO A 146 -10.76 -17.57 3.99
CA PRO A 146 -10.04 -17.50 5.28
C PRO A 146 -9.25 -16.18 5.47
N LYS A 147 -8.70 -15.60 4.40
CA LYS A 147 -7.98 -14.32 4.47
C LYS A 147 -8.90 -13.16 4.88
N VAL A 148 -10.08 -13.06 4.28
CA VAL A 148 -11.07 -12.05 4.65
C VAL A 148 -11.55 -12.26 6.08
N LYS A 149 -11.74 -13.52 6.48
CA LYS A 149 -12.13 -13.89 7.85
C LYS A 149 -11.06 -13.51 8.87
N ALA A 150 -9.78 -13.68 8.53
CA ALA A 150 -8.66 -13.33 9.40
C ALA A 150 -8.57 -11.81 9.66
N ASP A 151 -8.90 -11.00 8.66
CA ASP A 151 -8.91 -9.53 8.75
C ASP A 151 -10.22 -8.95 9.30
N TRP A 152 -11.20 -9.82 9.61
CA TRP A 152 -12.51 -9.40 10.09
C TRP A 152 -12.46 -8.86 11.51
N GLU A 153 -12.94 -7.63 11.71
CA GLU A 153 -12.97 -6.98 13.02
C GLU A 153 -14.36 -6.36 13.32
N GLU A 154 -15.02 -6.85 14.38
CA GLU A 154 -16.27 -6.24 14.82
C GLU A 154 -16.04 -4.87 15.49
N PRO A 155 -16.93 -3.87 15.28
CA PRO A 155 -18.17 -3.89 14.49
C PRO A 155 -17.99 -3.54 13.00
N TYR A 156 -16.77 -3.35 12.53
CA TYR A 156 -16.45 -2.81 11.20
C TYR A 156 -16.62 -3.85 10.08
N GLY A 157 -16.40 -5.13 10.39
CA GLY A 157 -16.29 -6.17 9.39
C GLY A 157 -15.01 -6.05 8.60
N ASP A 158 -15.10 -6.00 7.27
CA ASP A 158 -13.98 -5.73 6.35
C ASP A 158 -13.77 -4.24 6.03
N ARG A 159 -14.58 -3.34 6.62
CA ARG A 159 -14.45 -1.90 6.40
C ARG A 159 -13.14 -1.37 6.96
N MET A 160 -12.47 -0.54 6.19
CA MET A 160 -11.18 0.04 6.59
C MET A 160 -10.85 1.31 5.81
N GLN A 161 -9.98 2.12 6.41
CA GLN A 161 -9.16 3.10 5.73
C GLN A 161 -7.82 2.43 5.44
N LYS A 162 -7.41 2.36 4.18
CA LYS A 162 -6.10 1.84 3.79
C LYS A 162 -5.57 2.68 2.65
N LEU A 163 -4.72 3.65 2.96
CA LEU A 163 -4.18 4.63 2.04
C LEU A 163 -2.66 4.48 1.94
N VAL A 164 -2.16 4.26 0.74
CA VAL A 164 -0.73 4.18 0.43
C VAL A 164 -0.23 5.53 -0.03
N PHE A 165 0.79 6.04 0.64
CA PHE A 165 1.43 7.32 0.38
C PHE A 165 2.80 7.11 -0.23
N ILE A 166 3.10 7.84 -1.29
CA ILE A 166 4.41 7.90 -1.93
C ILE A 166 4.82 9.37 -1.98
N GLY A 167 6.02 9.69 -1.56
CA GLY A 167 6.49 11.06 -1.57
C GLY A 167 7.96 11.21 -1.21
N GLN A 168 8.39 12.45 -1.09
CA GLN A 168 9.75 12.83 -0.75
C GLN A 168 9.75 13.51 0.61
N ASP A 169 10.64 13.08 1.51
CA ASP A 169 10.75 13.61 2.87
C ASP A 169 9.41 13.64 3.62
N LEU A 170 8.67 12.52 3.56
CA LEU A 170 7.34 12.41 4.14
C LEU A 170 7.38 12.51 5.67
N ASP A 171 6.60 13.43 6.23
CA ASP A 171 6.26 13.45 7.65
C ASP A 171 5.16 12.42 7.94
N LYS A 172 5.55 11.15 8.02
CA LYS A 172 4.64 10.02 8.28
C LYS A 172 3.81 10.24 9.54
N GLU A 173 4.43 10.72 10.61
CA GLU A 173 3.75 10.95 11.89
C GLU A 173 2.74 12.09 11.79
N GLY A 174 3.10 13.21 11.15
CA GLY A 174 2.21 14.35 10.93
C GLY A 174 1.02 14.00 10.04
N ILE A 175 1.25 13.25 8.95
CA ILE A 175 0.18 12.78 8.05
C ILE A 175 -0.77 11.84 8.81
N THR A 176 -0.23 10.88 9.56
CA THR A 176 -1.03 9.95 10.37
C THR A 176 -1.90 10.70 11.38
N LYS A 177 -1.33 11.65 12.13
CA LYS A 177 -2.09 12.47 13.09
C LYS A 177 -3.17 13.32 12.43
N ALA A 178 -2.91 13.84 11.23
CA ALA A 178 -3.90 14.62 10.49
C ALA A 178 -5.09 13.75 10.04
N LEU A 179 -4.82 12.55 9.55
CA LEU A 179 -5.85 11.59 9.15
C LEU A 179 -6.61 11.04 10.37
N ASP A 180 -5.95 10.80 11.48
CA ASP A 180 -6.60 10.36 12.73
C ASP A 180 -7.64 11.38 13.23
N LYS A 181 -7.41 12.68 12.99
CA LYS A 181 -8.40 13.74 13.30
C LYS A 181 -9.62 13.71 12.38
N CYS A 182 -9.53 13.06 11.22
CA CYS A 182 -10.66 12.87 10.32
C CYS A 182 -11.51 11.68 10.73
N LEU A 183 -11.02 10.77 11.61
CA LEU A 183 -11.76 9.62 12.08
C LEU A 183 -12.91 10.04 13.01
N THR A 184 -14.00 9.29 12.97
CA THR A 184 -15.16 9.48 13.83
C THR A 184 -15.68 8.13 14.33
N GLU A 185 -16.60 8.14 15.29
CA GLU A 185 -17.19 6.90 15.80
C GLU A 185 -18.04 6.20 14.74
N PHE A 186 -18.05 4.87 14.81
CA PHE A 186 -18.74 3.98 13.86
C PHE A 186 -20.27 4.08 13.93
#